data_cae4975a5ff85a6b8f1bbac8eed48481
#
_entry.id   cae4975a5ff85a6b8f1bbac8eed48481
#
_cell.length_a   1.000
_cell.length_b   1.000
_cell.length_c   1.000
_cell.angle_alpha   90.00
_cell.angle_beta   90.00
_cell.angle_gamma   90.00
#
_symmetry.space_group_name_H-M   'P 1'
#
loop_
_entity.id
_entity.type
_entity.pdbx_description
1 polymer ?
#
loop_
_entity_poly.entity_id
_entity_poly.type
_entity_poly.pdbx_seq_one_letter_code
_entity_poly.pdbx_strand_id
1 'polypeptide(L)'
;MAREYVVENNDFSEFEHLTLNRIDRNGTHYYTDFRRPKCGGSGNIYYYAHVEGGVCFLCGGSGVHPTQVVVRRIEYQRVLDAKRLERARKAAPAMNAAFLEREGFSKDGKTYIVLGDTYAIREDLKAAGAKFSYNLGWHFPEPNPNYATHELSKDAVVFQDEEETVTVLRELPNGVLDWPYDVYYLQEYVKRLQEEYKASLLPETTFFGELGQKVELTLALDRRSFFDTQWGSTAIYAFTDAEGHHFIWKTASWPDALTKVNEGDSIVLKGTIKEHNEYKGCKQTVLTRCKIVA
;
A
#
# COMPACT_ATOMS: atom_id res chain seq x y z
N MET A 1 -13.00 -30.35 15.13
CA MET A 1 -11.53 -30.40 14.86
C MET A 1 -10.86 -31.04 16.04
N ALA A 2 -9.83 -31.88 15.81
CA ALA A 2 -8.99 -32.40 16.88
C ALA A 2 -8.13 -31.26 17.45
N ARG A 3 -7.88 -31.26 18.75
CA ARG A 3 -6.89 -30.39 19.37
C ARG A 3 -5.53 -31.05 19.30
N GLU A 4 -4.50 -30.34 18.90
CA GLU A 4 -3.15 -30.86 18.77
C GLU A 4 -2.25 -30.21 19.82
N TYR A 5 -1.44 -31.03 20.49
CA TYR A 5 -0.47 -30.60 21.49
C TYR A 5 0.88 -31.25 21.22
N VAL A 6 1.92 -30.61 21.68
CA VAL A 6 3.30 -31.10 21.59
C VAL A 6 3.90 -31.11 22.98
N VAL A 7 4.53 -32.23 23.33
CA VAL A 7 5.19 -32.42 24.64
C VAL A 7 6.68 -32.57 24.47
N GLU A 8 7.40 -32.08 25.45
CA GLU A 8 8.85 -32.26 25.59
C GLU A 8 9.13 -33.40 26.56
N ASN A 9 10.31 -33.99 26.46
CA ASN A 9 10.82 -35.03 27.39
C ASN A 9 9.89 -36.21 27.60
N ASN A 10 8.97 -36.50 26.65
CA ASN A 10 7.96 -37.53 26.78
C ASN A 10 7.03 -37.37 27.99
N ASP A 11 6.81 -36.15 28.45
CA ASP A 11 5.93 -35.87 29.58
C ASP A 11 4.48 -35.71 29.10
N PHE A 12 3.66 -36.71 29.35
CA PHE A 12 2.25 -36.75 29.03
C PHE A 12 1.37 -36.55 30.28
N SER A 13 1.94 -36.21 31.43
CA SER A 13 1.24 -36.09 32.71
C SER A 13 0.07 -35.11 32.67
N GLU A 14 0.19 -34.04 31.93
CA GLU A 14 -0.88 -33.04 31.72
C GLU A 14 -2.15 -33.67 31.11
N PHE A 15 -2.02 -34.78 30.39
CA PHE A 15 -3.11 -35.44 29.65
C PHE A 15 -3.68 -36.69 30.35
N GLU A 16 -3.22 -37.06 31.53
CA GLU A 16 -3.68 -38.23 32.28
C GLU A 16 -5.16 -38.18 32.64
N HIS A 17 -5.72 -36.97 32.75
CA HIS A 17 -7.14 -36.78 33.01
C HIS A 17 -8.03 -37.07 31.79
N LEU A 18 -7.46 -37.30 30.60
CA LEU A 18 -8.17 -37.63 29.38
C LEU A 18 -8.21 -39.14 29.17
N THR A 19 -9.20 -39.62 28.40
CA THR A 19 -9.29 -41.04 28.05
C THR A 19 -8.35 -41.36 26.90
N LEU A 20 -7.28 -42.11 27.17
CA LEU A 20 -6.36 -42.62 26.14
C LEU A 20 -7.02 -43.67 25.27
N ASN A 21 -7.11 -43.41 23.96
CA ASN A 21 -7.69 -44.36 22.99
C ASN A 21 -6.64 -45.25 22.38
N ARG A 22 -5.50 -44.68 21.98
CA ARG A 22 -4.40 -45.42 21.36
C ARG A 22 -3.10 -44.64 21.38
N ILE A 23 -2.00 -45.37 21.23
CA ILE A 23 -0.68 -44.82 20.92
C ILE A 23 -0.28 -45.40 19.57
N ASP A 24 0.17 -44.54 18.64
CA ASP A 24 0.67 -45.06 17.36
C ASP A 24 2.16 -45.47 17.44
N ARG A 25 2.68 -46.02 16.35
CA ARG A 25 4.08 -46.51 16.24
C ARG A 25 5.12 -45.39 16.37
N ASN A 26 4.71 -44.11 16.20
CA ASN A 26 5.57 -42.96 16.33
C ASN A 26 5.50 -42.34 17.74
N GLY A 27 4.75 -42.97 18.66
CA GLY A 27 4.55 -42.49 20.01
C GLY A 27 3.60 -41.32 20.12
N THR A 28 2.73 -41.08 19.11
CA THR A 28 1.64 -40.12 19.21
C THR A 28 0.51 -40.71 20.02
N HIS A 29 0.08 -40.01 21.05
CA HIS A 29 -1.05 -40.37 21.91
C HIS A 29 -2.33 -39.72 21.38
N TYR A 30 -3.38 -40.53 21.26
CA TYR A 30 -4.71 -40.11 20.86
C TYR A 30 -5.65 -40.26 22.03
N TYR A 31 -6.19 -39.11 22.50
CA TYR A 31 -7.11 -39.09 23.64
C TYR A 31 -8.50 -38.63 23.21
N THR A 32 -9.49 -38.92 24.03
CA THR A 32 -10.79 -38.27 23.99
C THR A 32 -10.97 -37.40 25.24
N ASP A 33 -11.27 -36.14 25.01
CA ASP A 33 -11.68 -35.19 26.06
C ASP A 33 -13.21 -35.11 26.07
N PHE A 34 -13.82 -35.63 27.12
CA PHE A 34 -15.28 -35.60 27.34
C PHE A 34 -15.67 -34.30 28.08
N ARG A 35 -15.31 -33.17 27.53
CA ARG A 35 -15.67 -31.90 28.14
C ARG A 35 -17.17 -31.69 28.18
N ARG A 36 -17.61 -31.02 29.24
CA ARG A 36 -18.99 -30.57 29.33
C ARG A 36 -19.21 -29.47 28.29
N PRO A 37 -20.21 -29.62 27.42
CA PRO A 37 -20.53 -28.59 26.44
C PRO A 37 -21.09 -27.33 27.11
N LYS A 38 -21.42 -26.28 26.33
CA LYS A 38 -22.00 -25.02 26.82
C LYS A 38 -23.25 -25.20 27.71
N CYS A 39 -23.93 -26.32 27.60
CA CYS A 39 -25.07 -26.68 28.44
C CYS A 39 -24.68 -27.12 29.86
N GLY A 40 -23.40 -27.11 30.23
CA GLY A 40 -22.96 -27.54 31.56
C GLY A 40 -23.17 -29.04 31.84
N GLY A 41 -23.43 -29.87 30.81
CA GLY A 41 -23.74 -31.27 30.94
C GLY A 41 -25.23 -31.61 31.00
N SER A 42 -26.14 -30.65 30.99
CA SER A 42 -27.58 -30.86 30.99
C SER A 42 -28.18 -31.38 29.71
N GLY A 43 -27.46 -31.22 28.59
CA GLY A 43 -27.98 -31.47 27.24
C GLY A 43 -28.82 -30.32 26.67
N ASN A 44 -29.29 -29.42 27.50
CA ASN A 44 -30.15 -28.31 27.13
C ASN A 44 -29.58 -26.97 27.59
N ILE A 45 -29.88 -25.91 26.83
CA ILE A 45 -29.55 -24.52 27.15
C ILE A 45 -30.85 -23.77 27.31
N TYR A 46 -31.26 -23.52 28.55
CA TYR A 46 -32.54 -22.91 28.89
C TYR A 46 -32.79 -21.57 28.18
N TYR A 47 -31.75 -20.79 27.98
CA TYR A 47 -31.83 -19.50 27.29
C TYR A 47 -32.30 -19.59 25.83
N TYR A 48 -32.14 -20.75 25.21
CA TYR A 48 -32.54 -21.03 23.84
C TYR A 48 -33.74 -22.00 23.76
N ALA A 49 -34.57 -22.07 24.82
CA ALA A 49 -35.72 -22.95 24.86
C ALA A 49 -36.75 -22.73 23.72
N HIS A 50 -36.75 -21.52 23.14
CA HIS A 50 -37.57 -21.16 21.98
C HIS A 50 -37.03 -21.70 20.65
N VAL A 51 -35.80 -22.22 20.60
CA VAL A 51 -35.17 -22.83 19.44
C VAL A 51 -35.04 -24.34 19.71
N GLU A 52 -35.77 -25.16 18.96
CA GLU A 52 -35.76 -26.64 19.07
C GLU A 52 -35.82 -27.16 20.52
N GLY A 53 -36.60 -26.48 21.39
CA GLY A 53 -36.75 -26.87 22.78
C GLY A 53 -35.50 -26.65 23.63
N GLY A 54 -34.53 -25.87 23.15
CA GLY A 54 -33.29 -25.55 23.86
C GLY A 54 -32.22 -26.64 23.84
N VAL A 55 -32.37 -27.64 22.96
CA VAL A 55 -31.35 -28.70 22.79
C VAL A 55 -30.00 -28.07 22.49
N CYS A 56 -28.98 -28.47 23.22
CA CYS A 56 -27.61 -28.01 22.99
C CYS A 56 -27.09 -28.58 21.66
N PHE A 57 -26.96 -27.72 20.65
CA PHE A 57 -26.47 -28.12 19.30
C PHE A 57 -25.06 -28.73 19.32
N LEU A 58 -24.21 -28.38 20.31
CA LEU A 58 -22.86 -28.93 20.41
C LEU A 58 -22.87 -30.43 20.78
N CYS A 59 -23.75 -30.84 21.64
CA CYS A 59 -23.83 -32.24 22.11
C CYS A 59 -25.09 -33.00 21.65
N GLY A 60 -25.98 -32.35 20.88
CA GLY A 60 -27.22 -32.95 20.43
C GLY A 60 -28.12 -33.46 21.57
N GLY A 61 -28.10 -32.79 22.72
CA GLY A 61 -28.89 -33.17 23.90
C GLY A 61 -28.22 -34.21 24.82
N SER A 62 -27.06 -34.79 24.44
CA SER A 62 -26.39 -35.84 25.24
C SER A 62 -25.72 -35.36 26.52
N GLY A 63 -25.50 -34.04 26.65
CA GLY A 63 -24.75 -33.47 27.77
C GLY A 63 -23.23 -33.64 27.66
N VAL A 64 -22.75 -34.37 26.68
CA VAL A 64 -21.32 -34.69 26.49
C VAL A 64 -20.93 -34.45 25.03
N HIS A 65 -19.77 -33.82 24.82
CA HIS A 65 -19.21 -33.66 23.50
C HIS A 65 -17.79 -34.20 23.44
N PRO A 66 -17.57 -35.36 22.83
CA PRO A 66 -16.25 -35.94 22.71
C PRO A 66 -15.39 -35.12 21.75
N THR A 67 -14.27 -34.60 22.22
CA THR A 67 -13.28 -33.89 21.42
C THR A 67 -12.03 -34.78 21.32
N GLN A 68 -11.54 -35.00 20.10
CA GLN A 68 -10.27 -35.68 19.92
C GLN A 68 -9.11 -34.76 20.30
N VAL A 69 -8.16 -35.32 21.05
CA VAL A 69 -6.91 -34.66 21.43
C VAL A 69 -5.76 -35.52 20.92
N VAL A 70 -4.84 -34.93 20.22
CA VAL A 70 -3.66 -35.61 19.66
C VAL A 70 -2.43 -34.98 20.28
N VAL A 71 -1.63 -35.75 20.99
CA VAL A 71 -0.42 -35.30 21.67
C VAL A 71 0.79 -35.96 21.03
N ARG A 72 1.73 -35.17 20.55
CA ARG A 72 2.95 -35.64 19.88
C ARG A 72 4.17 -35.24 20.69
N ARG A 73 5.22 -36.04 20.58
CA ARG A 73 6.55 -35.66 21.03
C ARG A 73 7.13 -34.56 20.14
N ILE A 74 7.88 -33.64 20.72
CA ILE A 74 8.47 -32.52 19.97
C ILE A 74 9.38 -33.03 18.84
N GLU A 75 10.14 -34.11 19.05
CA GLU A 75 11.03 -34.66 18.03
C GLU A 75 10.25 -35.15 16.80
N TYR A 76 9.11 -35.81 17.02
CA TYR A 76 8.27 -36.27 15.93
C TYR A 76 7.53 -35.12 15.25
N GLN A 77 7.11 -34.10 16.00
CA GLN A 77 6.52 -32.90 15.42
C GLN A 77 7.52 -32.18 14.50
N ARG A 78 8.79 -32.04 14.92
CA ARG A 78 9.86 -31.48 14.08
C ARG A 78 10.03 -32.23 12.76
N VAL A 79 9.96 -33.58 12.80
CA VAL A 79 10.02 -34.42 11.58
C VAL A 79 8.82 -34.14 10.65
N LEU A 80 7.63 -34.01 11.22
CA LEU A 80 6.42 -33.70 10.46
C LEU A 80 6.51 -32.31 9.81
N ASP A 81 6.99 -31.32 10.56
CA ASP A 81 7.13 -29.95 10.08
C ASP A 81 8.20 -29.84 9.00
N ALA A 82 9.33 -30.54 9.14
CA ALA A 82 10.33 -30.65 8.10
C ALA A 82 9.77 -31.26 6.80
N LYS A 83 8.99 -32.33 6.91
CA LYS A 83 8.33 -32.95 5.74
C LYS A 83 7.27 -32.03 5.11
N ARG A 84 6.52 -31.29 5.93
CA ARG A 84 5.56 -30.28 5.42
C ARG A 84 6.28 -29.17 4.67
N LEU A 85 7.37 -28.66 5.26
CA LEU A 85 8.19 -27.62 4.63
C LEU A 85 8.80 -28.10 3.31
N GLU A 86 9.34 -29.31 3.26
CA GLU A 86 9.88 -29.89 2.02
C GLU A 86 8.82 -30.03 0.93
N ARG A 87 7.62 -30.50 1.27
CA ARG A 87 6.50 -30.59 0.32
C ARG A 87 6.08 -29.21 -0.18
N ALA A 88 6.00 -28.21 0.72
CA ALA A 88 5.67 -26.85 0.36
C ALA A 88 6.72 -26.25 -0.59
N ARG A 89 8.02 -26.44 -0.29
CA ARG A 89 9.11 -26.02 -1.17
C ARG A 89 9.07 -26.67 -2.56
N LYS A 90 8.71 -27.94 -2.64
CA LYS A 90 8.52 -28.62 -3.93
C LYS A 90 7.34 -28.07 -4.74
N ALA A 91 6.29 -27.59 -4.07
CA ALA A 91 5.12 -27.00 -4.71
C ALA A 91 5.32 -25.49 -5.02
N ALA A 92 6.23 -24.81 -4.33
CA ALA A 92 6.43 -23.37 -4.42
C ALA A 92 6.68 -22.86 -5.86
N PRO A 93 7.48 -23.51 -6.75
CA PRO A 93 7.69 -22.97 -8.10
C PRO A 93 6.39 -22.84 -8.91
N ALA A 94 5.49 -23.82 -8.83
CA ALA A 94 4.20 -23.76 -9.53
C ALA A 94 3.27 -22.71 -8.92
N MET A 95 3.26 -22.60 -7.59
CA MET A 95 2.49 -21.57 -6.89
C MET A 95 3.00 -20.16 -7.21
N ASN A 96 4.32 -19.99 -7.25
CA ASN A 96 4.97 -18.72 -7.59
C ASN A 96 4.68 -18.29 -9.03
N ALA A 97 4.73 -19.24 -9.98
CA ALA A 97 4.37 -18.94 -11.37
C ALA A 97 2.91 -18.45 -11.50
N ALA A 98 1.98 -19.13 -10.84
CA ALA A 98 0.58 -18.73 -10.82
C ALA A 98 0.35 -17.39 -10.08
N PHE A 99 1.09 -17.16 -8.99
CA PHE A 99 1.06 -15.89 -8.27
C PHE A 99 1.55 -14.74 -9.14
N LEU A 100 2.73 -14.87 -9.75
CA LEU A 100 3.32 -13.84 -10.61
C LEU A 100 2.40 -13.51 -11.80
N GLU A 101 1.84 -14.52 -12.47
CA GLU A 101 0.89 -14.31 -13.56
C GLU A 101 -0.36 -13.58 -13.08
N ARG A 102 -0.93 -13.97 -11.94
CA ARG A 102 -2.12 -13.33 -11.37
C ARG A 102 -1.85 -11.87 -11.03
N GLU A 103 -0.72 -11.58 -10.40
CA GLU A 103 -0.34 -10.26 -9.93
C GLU A 103 0.26 -9.37 -11.06
N GLY A 104 0.36 -9.88 -12.29
CA GLY A 104 0.82 -9.09 -13.45
C GLY A 104 2.33 -8.93 -13.54
N PHE A 105 3.06 -9.92 -13.06
CA PHE A 105 4.50 -10.05 -13.31
C PHE A 105 4.76 -10.99 -14.49
N SER A 106 5.85 -10.76 -15.17
CA SER A 106 6.39 -11.71 -16.17
C SER A 106 6.89 -12.99 -15.47
N LYS A 107 7.21 -14.01 -16.27
CA LYS A 107 7.79 -15.27 -15.76
C LYS A 107 9.13 -15.05 -15.05
N ASP A 108 9.87 -14.01 -15.45
CA ASP A 108 11.15 -13.64 -14.84
C ASP A 108 10.98 -12.76 -13.59
N GLY A 109 9.76 -12.52 -13.16
CA GLY A 109 9.45 -11.73 -11.98
C GLY A 109 9.64 -10.22 -12.18
N LYS A 110 9.47 -9.74 -13.41
CA LYS A 110 9.47 -8.31 -13.74
C LYS A 110 8.06 -7.80 -13.96
N THR A 111 7.83 -6.54 -13.68
CA THR A 111 6.61 -5.82 -14.02
C THR A 111 6.94 -4.40 -14.42
N TYR A 112 6.06 -3.76 -15.17
CA TYR A 112 6.26 -2.43 -15.77
C TYR A 112 5.15 -1.51 -15.31
N ILE A 113 5.45 -0.68 -14.30
CA ILE A 113 4.49 0.26 -13.69
C ILE A 113 4.22 1.37 -14.71
N VAL A 114 2.96 1.64 -15.00
CA VAL A 114 2.56 2.75 -15.87
C VAL A 114 2.72 4.06 -15.13
N LEU A 115 3.43 5.01 -15.72
CA LEU A 115 3.70 6.34 -15.17
C LEU A 115 2.72 7.37 -15.75
N GLY A 116 2.47 8.42 -14.99
CA GLY A 116 1.62 9.55 -15.39
C GLY A 116 0.17 9.46 -14.93
N ASP A 117 -0.73 10.22 -15.58
CA ASP A 117 -2.16 10.22 -15.24
C ASP A 117 -2.88 9.02 -15.86
N THR A 118 -3.00 7.97 -15.07
CA THR A 118 -3.64 6.70 -15.48
C THR A 118 -5.15 6.72 -15.36
N TYR A 119 -5.74 7.73 -14.68
CA TYR A 119 -7.19 7.75 -14.45
C TYR A 119 -7.96 7.98 -15.75
N ALA A 120 -7.53 8.95 -16.56
CA ALA A 120 -8.20 9.29 -17.81
C ALA A 120 -8.11 8.17 -18.86
N ILE A 121 -7.03 7.36 -18.85
CA ILE A 121 -6.73 6.33 -19.85
C ILE A 121 -6.95 4.90 -19.34
N ARG A 122 -7.65 4.72 -18.23
CA ARG A 122 -7.80 3.41 -17.56
C ARG A 122 -8.45 2.33 -18.44
N GLU A 123 -9.40 2.70 -19.31
CA GLU A 123 -10.06 1.74 -20.19
C GLU A 123 -9.12 1.31 -21.34
N ASP A 124 -8.29 2.22 -21.84
CA ASP A 124 -7.27 1.92 -22.85
C ASP A 124 -6.18 1.01 -22.24
N LEU A 125 -5.78 1.25 -21.00
CA LEU A 125 -4.84 0.39 -20.27
C LEU A 125 -5.38 -1.03 -20.10
N LYS A 126 -6.65 -1.19 -19.75
CA LYS A 126 -7.30 -2.52 -19.69
C LYS A 126 -7.33 -3.20 -21.05
N ALA A 127 -7.73 -2.48 -22.09
CA ALA A 127 -7.77 -2.99 -23.46
C ALA A 127 -6.38 -3.41 -23.97
N ALA A 128 -5.33 -2.70 -23.53
CA ALA A 128 -3.93 -3.03 -23.83
C ALA A 128 -3.37 -4.19 -22.98
N GLY A 129 -4.13 -4.76 -22.06
CA GLY A 129 -3.74 -5.89 -21.20
C GLY A 129 -3.02 -5.50 -19.92
N ALA A 130 -3.08 -4.23 -19.49
CA ALA A 130 -2.58 -3.84 -18.19
C ALA A 130 -3.42 -4.46 -17.07
N LYS A 131 -2.76 -4.78 -15.96
CA LYS A 131 -3.41 -5.17 -14.71
C LYS A 131 -3.37 -4.03 -13.72
N PHE A 132 -4.32 -4.04 -12.81
CA PHE A 132 -4.35 -3.09 -11.69
C PHE A 132 -4.21 -3.85 -10.38
N SER A 133 -3.27 -3.44 -9.55
CA SER A 133 -3.19 -3.87 -8.17
C SER A 133 -3.15 -2.65 -7.23
N TYR A 134 -3.64 -2.85 -6.01
CA TYR A 134 -3.61 -1.78 -5.00
C TYR A 134 -2.19 -1.36 -4.60
N ASN A 135 -1.23 -2.28 -4.75
CA ASN A 135 0.16 -2.08 -4.34
C ASN A 135 1.01 -1.38 -5.41
N LEU A 136 0.74 -1.64 -6.69
CA LEU A 136 1.55 -1.16 -7.81
C LEU A 136 0.83 -0.14 -8.71
N GLY A 137 -0.49 -0.01 -8.57
CA GLY A 137 -1.29 0.71 -9.55
C GLY A 137 -1.42 -0.06 -10.86
N TRP A 138 -1.53 0.67 -11.99
CA TRP A 138 -1.55 0.06 -13.32
C TRP A 138 -0.16 -0.39 -13.76
N HIS A 139 -0.06 -1.62 -14.26
CA HIS A 139 1.21 -2.20 -14.69
C HIS A 139 1.02 -3.28 -15.75
N PHE A 140 2.07 -3.55 -16.52
CA PHE A 140 2.13 -4.60 -17.53
C PHE A 140 3.13 -5.68 -17.14
N PRO A 141 2.90 -6.96 -17.50
CA PRO A 141 3.90 -8.02 -17.34
C PRO A 141 5.08 -7.89 -18.29
N GLU A 142 4.89 -7.21 -19.43
CA GLU A 142 5.90 -6.96 -20.48
C GLU A 142 5.91 -5.46 -20.83
N PRO A 143 7.03 -4.91 -21.33
CA PRO A 143 7.11 -3.49 -21.69
C PRO A 143 6.14 -3.15 -22.81
N ASN A 144 5.39 -2.07 -22.67
CA ASN A 144 4.49 -1.57 -23.69
C ASN A 144 4.97 -0.20 -24.19
N PRO A 145 5.44 -0.07 -25.44
CA PRO A 145 6.03 1.17 -25.96
C PRO A 145 5.03 2.33 -26.09
N ASN A 146 3.73 2.06 -26.02
CA ASN A 146 2.71 3.09 -26.13
C ASN A 146 2.51 3.87 -24.81
N TYR A 147 3.13 3.41 -23.72
CA TYR A 147 2.99 4.02 -22.39
C TYR A 147 4.36 4.23 -21.75
N ALA A 148 4.50 5.32 -21.03
CA ALA A 148 5.65 5.49 -20.17
C ALA A 148 5.57 4.48 -19.01
N THR A 149 6.60 3.67 -18.86
CA THR A 149 6.64 2.62 -17.83
C THR A 149 7.96 2.59 -17.11
N HIS A 150 7.92 2.15 -15.85
CA HIS A 150 9.11 1.89 -15.03
C HIS A 150 9.21 0.39 -14.76
N GLU A 151 10.35 -0.22 -15.15
CA GLU A 151 10.61 -1.63 -14.85
C GLU A 151 10.87 -1.84 -13.37
N LEU A 152 10.21 -2.82 -12.79
CA LEU A 152 10.35 -3.20 -11.39
C LEU A 152 10.51 -4.72 -11.28
N SER A 153 11.60 -5.17 -10.65
CA SER A 153 11.83 -6.59 -10.35
C SER A 153 11.15 -6.97 -9.03
N LYS A 154 10.67 -8.21 -8.93
CA LYS A 154 10.14 -8.80 -7.69
C LYS A 154 11.12 -8.70 -6.51
N ASP A 155 12.43 -8.74 -6.79
CA ASP A 155 13.51 -8.71 -5.80
C ASP A 155 14.06 -7.29 -5.57
N ALA A 156 13.50 -6.27 -6.25
CA ALA A 156 13.97 -4.89 -6.08
C ALA A 156 13.71 -4.39 -4.65
N VAL A 157 14.70 -3.74 -4.08
CA VAL A 157 14.62 -3.13 -2.74
C VAL A 157 13.88 -1.80 -2.86
N VAL A 158 12.77 -1.66 -2.15
CA VAL A 158 11.95 -0.44 -2.13
C VAL A 158 12.15 0.40 -0.88
N PHE A 159 12.65 -0.22 0.18
CA PHE A 159 13.04 0.44 1.42
C PHE A 159 14.22 -0.31 2.06
N GLN A 160 15.14 0.43 2.66
CA GLN A 160 16.26 -0.12 3.42
C GLN A 160 16.71 0.87 4.47
N ASP A 161 16.86 0.39 5.70
CA ASP A 161 17.57 1.07 6.79
C ASP A 161 18.55 0.11 7.49
N GLU A 162 18.98 0.43 8.69
CA GLU A 162 19.92 -0.42 9.45
C GLU A 162 19.30 -1.74 9.95
N GLU A 163 17.99 -1.78 10.14
CA GLU A 163 17.28 -2.90 10.75
C GLU A 163 16.40 -3.65 9.77
N GLU A 164 15.89 -2.98 8.72
CA GLU A 164 14.88 -3.52 7.83
C GLU A 164 15.21 -3.31 6.34
N THR A 165 14.98 -4.35 5.55
CA THR A 165 15.01 -4.31 4.09
C THR A 165 13.69 -4.82 3.54
N VAL A 166 12.98 -3.98 2.79
CA VAL A 166 11.72 -4.33 2.14
C VAL A 166 11.92 -4.46 0.63
N THR A 167 11.56 -5.61 0.09
CA THR A 167 11.55 -5.91 -1.35
C THR A 167 10.14 -5.83 -1.90
N VAL A 168 10.01 -5.72 -3.22
CA VAL A 168 8.71 -5.71 -3.93
C VAL A 168 7.88 -6.94 -3.59
N LEU A 169 8.47 -8.13 -3.66
CA LEU A 169 7.89 -9.36 -3.15
C LEU A 169 8.87 -9.99 -2.14
N ARG A 170 8.33 -10.67 -1.15
CA ARG A 170 9.11 -11.45 -0.18
C ARG A 170 9.00 -12.92 -0.48
N GLU A 171 10.02 -13.67 -0.16
CA GLU A 171 9.98 -15.12 -0.16
C GLU A 171 9.75 -15.63 1.25
N LEU A 172 8.71 -16.42 1.44
CA LEU A 172 8.39 -17.08 2.70
C LEU A 172 9.36 -18.25 2.96
N PRO A 173 9.51 -18.72 4.23
CA PRO A 173 10.40 -19.84 4.57
C PRO A 173 10.13 -21.12 3.78
N ASN A 174 8.92 -21.27 3.26
CA ASN A 174 8.51 -22.40 2.42
C ASN A 174 8.78 -22.18 0.92
N GLY A 175 9.43 -21.08 0.54
CA GLY A 175 9.78 -20.74 -0.83
C GLY A 175 8.65 -20.12 -1.66
N VAL A 176 7.50 -19.83 -1.05
CA VAL A 176 6.37 -19.20 -1.73
C VAL A 176 6.55 -17.68 -1.71
N LEU A 177 6.30 -17.04 -2.85
CA LEU A 177 6.28 -15.60 -2.97
C LEU A 177 4.98 -15.00 -2.41
N ASP A 178 5.12 -13.84 -1.77
CA ASP A 178 4.01 -13.08 -1.22
C ASP A 178 4.33 -11.59 -1.27
N TRP A 179 3.32 -10.73 -1.07
CA TRP A 179 3.56 -9.30 -0.87
C TRP A 179 4.34 -9.04 0.42
N PRO A 180 5.10 -7.93 0.52
CA PRO A 180 5.78 -7.59 1.76
C PRO A 180 4.78 -7.41 2.91
N TYR A 181 5.22 -7.57 4.15
CA TYR A 181 4.38 -7.28 5.32
C TYR A 181 3.96 -5.83 5.34
N ASP A 182 4.92 -4.97 5.12
CA ASP A 182 4.71 -3.53 5.11
C ASP A 182 4.59 -3.03 3.68
N VAL A 183 3.40 -3.25 3.08
CA VAL A 183 3.06 -2.76 1.74
C VAL A 183 3.10 -1.24 1.63
N TYR A 184 3.08 -0.50 2.76
CA TYR A 184 3.17 0.95 2.78
C TYR A 184 4.46 1.44 2.11
N TYR A 185 5.60 0.83 2.39
CA TYR A 185 6.87 1.21 1.75
C TYR A 185 6.85 1.00 0.23
N LEU A 186 6.20 -0.07 -0.25
CA LEU A 186 6.04 -0.29 -1.68
C LEU A 186 5.14 0.77 -2.32
N GLN A 187 4.04 1.13 -1.68
CA GLN A 187 3.13 2.16 -2.17
C GLN A 187 3.79 3.55 -2.19
N GLU A 188 4.55 3.91 -1.17
CA GLU A 188 5.32 5.16 -1.14
C GLU A 188 6.42 5.18 -2.22
N TYR A 189 7.06 4.04 -2.48
CA TYR A 189 8.01 3.91 -3.58
C TYR A 189 7.34 4.19 -4.94
N VAL A 190 6.19 3.56 -5.22
CA VAL A 190 5.42 3.77 -6.46
C VAL A 190 4.97 5.22 -6.57
N LYS A 191 4.50 5.82 -5.49
CA LYS A 191 4.10 7.23 -5.45
C LYS A 191 5.27 8.16 -5.79
N ARG A 192 6.46 7.91 -5.22
CA ARG A 192 7.68 8.66 -5.54
C ARG A 192 8.02 8.56 -7.03
N LEU A 193 7.96 7.37 -7.64
CA LEU A 193 8.18 7.20 -9.08
C LEU A 193 7.21 8.05 -9.92
N GLN A 194 5.94 8.10 -9.52
CA GLN A 194 4.92 8.93 -10.18
C GLN A 194 5.24 10.43 -10.05
N GLU A 195 5.69 10.87 -8.88
CA GLU A 195 6.06 12.26 -8.63
C GLU A 195 7.32 12.66 -9.40
N GLU A 196 8.35 11.81 -9.42
CA GLU A 196 9.58 11.99 -10.21
C GLU A 196 9.28 12.07 -11.71
N TYR A 197 8.42 11.19 -12.21
CA TYR A 197 8.00 11.24 -13.61
C TYR A 197 7.24 12.53 -13.93
N LYS A 198 6.30 12.93 -13.09
CA LYS A 198 5.59 14.21 -13.27
C LYS A 198 6.54 15.39 -13.25
N ALA A 199 7.52 15.40 -12.36
CA ALA A 199 8.54 16.44 -12.31
C ALA A 199 9.39 16.45 -13.58
N SER A 200 9.72 15.28 -14.16
CA SER A 200 10.51 15.19 -15.41
C SER A 200 9.77 15.70 -16.65
N LEU A 201 8.44 15.75 -16.62
CA LEU A 201 7.62 16.31 -17.70
C LEU A 201 7.51 17.83 -17.63
N LEU A 202 7.88 18.45 -16.50
CA LEU A 202 7.86 19.90 -16.39
C LEU A 202 8.99 20.50 -17.25
N PRO A 203 8.71 21.58 -17.99
CA PRO A 203 9.75 22.28 -18.73
C PRO A 203 10.83 22.78 -17.76
N GLU A 204 12.08 22.78 -18.18
CA GLU A 204 13.16 23.40 -17.42
C GLU A 204 12.82 24.88 -17.18
N THR A 205 12.60 25.24 -15.94
CA THR A 205 12.32 26.61 -15.55
C THR A 205 13.59 27.31 -15.07
N THR A 206 13.69 28.60 -15.29
CA THR A 206 14.80 29.44 -14.81
C THR A 206 14.26 30.54 -13.93
N PHE A 207 15.12 31.07 -13.06
CA PHE A 207 14.77 32.27 -12.31
C PHE A 207 14.91 33.52 -13.18
N PHE A 208 14.02 34.47 -13.01
CA PHE A 208 14.06 35.74 -13.69
C PHE A 208 14.73 36.83 -12.83
N GLY A 209 15.69 37.53 -13.40
CA GLY A 209 16.29 38.75 -12.81
C GLY A 209 17.07 38.52 -11.52
N GLU A 210 17.39 39.58 -10.82
CA GLU A 210 18.16 39.56 -9.57
C GLU A 210 17.31 39.98 -8.37
N LEU A 211 17.71 39.51 -7.19
CA LEU A 211 17.00 39.85 -5.94
C LEU A 211 17.06 41.36 -5.68
N GLY A 212 15.91 41.95 -5.34
CA GLY A 212 15.78 43.38 -5.11
C GLY A 212 15.55 44.23 -6.38
N GLN A 213 15.66 43.63 -7.57
CA GLN A 213 15.41 44.29 -8.84
C GLN A 213 13.92 44.73 -8.95
N LYS A 214 13.70 45.96 -9.40
CA LYS A 214 12.36 46.44 -9.76
C LYS A 214 12.10 46.11 -11.22
N VAL A 215 10.96 45.48 -11.46
CA VAL A 215 10.58 44.98 -12.77
C VAL A 215 9.20 45.44 -13.18
N GLU A 216 8.99 45.58 -14.46
CA GLU A 216 7.70 45.78 -15.11
C GLU A 216 7.57 44.72 -16.19
N LEU A 217 6.61 43.81 -16.00
CA LEU A 217 6.49 42.59 -16.79
C LEU A 217 5.07 42.44 -17.34
N THR A 218 4.98 41.94 -18.55
CA THR A 218 3.71 41.48 -19.11
C THR A 218 3.60 39.99 -18.79
N LEU A 219 2.62 39.64 -17.96
CA LEU A 219 2.47 38.29 -17.40
C LEU A 219 1.08 37.76 -17.67
N ALA A 220 0.96 36.49 -18.05
CA ALA A 220 -0.31 35.78 -18.11
C ALA A 220 -0.64 35.25 -16.70
N LEU A 221 -1.89 35.41 -16.28
CA LEU A 221 -2.36 34.85 -15.01
C LEU A 221 -2.65 33.37 -15.18
N ASP A 222 -1.83 32.51 -14.59
CA ASP A 222 -2.01 31.04 -14.67
C ASP A 222 -3.03 30.55 -13.67
N ARG A 223 -2.92 31.00 -12.42
CA ARG A 223 -3.73 30.51 -11.31
C ARG A 223 -3.86 31.52 -10.19
N ARG A 224 -5.01 31.45 -9.50
CA ARG A 224 -5.20 32.10 -8.20
C ARG A 224 -5.60 31.06 -7.17
N SER A 225 -5.03 31.18 -5.98
CA SER A 225 -5.32 30.36 -4.83
C SER A 225 -5.48 31.23 -3.59
N PHE A 226 -6.39 30.84 -2.73
CA PHE A 226 -6.68 31.56 -1.49
C PHE A 226 -6.54 30.59 -0.33
N PHE A 227 -5.98 31.04 0.76
CA PHE A 227 -5.94 30.29 1.99
C PHE A 227 -6.07 31.20 3.19
N ASP A 228 -6.76 30.70 4.19
CA ASP A 228 -6.96 31.40 5.43
C ASP A 228 -5.87 31.03 6.43
N THR A 229 -5.33 32.04 7.08
CA THR A 229 -4.37 31.87 8.18
C THR A 229 -4.98 32.46 9.45
N GLN A 230 -4.40 32.13 10.60
CA GLN A 230 -4.79 32.79 11.86
C GLN A 230 -4.63 34.32 11.83
N TRP A 231 -3.93 34.87 10.83
CA TRP A 231 -3.65 36.31 10.63
C TRP A 231 -4.49 36.94 9.50
N GLY A 232 -5.43 36.20 8.93
CA GLY A 232 -6.29 36.61 7.83
C GLY A 232 -6.10 35.81 6.54
N SER A 233 -6.90 36.15 5.53
CA SER A 233 -6.83 35.51 4.21
C SER A 233 -5.66 35.99 3.40
N THR A 234 -4.94 35.13 2.74
CA THR A 234 -3.84 35.43 1.82
C THR A 234 -4.16 34.90 0.43
N ALA A 235 -3.99 35.75 -0.57
CA ALA A 235 -4.08 35.34 -1.97
C ALA A 235 -2.70 35.04 -2.53
N ILE A 236 -2.60 34.00 -3.33
CA ILE A 236 -1.43 33.66 -4.15
C ILE A 236 -1.86 33.72 -5.60
N TYR A 237 -1.16 34.55 -6.36
CA TYR A 237 -1.29 34.67 -7.80
C TYR A 237 -0.05 34.06 -8.45
N ALA A 238 -0.25 33.12 -9.37
CA ALA A 238 0.80 32.55 -10.20
C ALA A 238 0.68 33.11 -11.61
N PHE A 239 1.81 33.48 -12.19
CA PHE A 239 1.90 34.08 -13.53
C PHE A 239 3.04 33.44 -14.30
N THR A 240 2.95 33.54 -15.64
CA THR A 240 4.02 33.14 -16.55
C THR A 240 4.25 34.29 -17.56
N ASP A 241 5.51 34.58 -17.90
CA ASP A 241 5.84 35.46 -19.01
C ASP A 241 5.90 34.73 -20.36
N ALA A 242 6.17 35.45 -21.44
CA ALA A 242 6.26 34.88 -22.78
C ALA A 242 7.48 33.92 -22.96
N GLU A 243 8.47 34.01 -22.09
CA GLU A 243 9.68 33.17 -22.09
C GLU A 243 9.55 31.92 -21.21
N GLY A 244 8.44 31.76 -20.48
CA GLY A 244 8.16 30.63 -19.62
C GLY A 244 8.70 30.75 -18.20
N HIS A 245 9.12 31.94 -17.75
CA HIS A 245 9.48 32.14 -16.35
C HIS A 245 8.22 32.19 -15.48
N HIS A 246 8.27 31.57 -14.32
CA HIS A 246 7.16 31.56 -13.38
C HIS A 246 7.34 32.63 -12.28
N PHE A 247 6.27 33.39 -12.03
CA PHE A 247 6.23 34.43 -11.01
C PHE A 247 5.14 34.14 -9.99
N ILE A 248 5.43 34.43 -8.73
CA ILE A 248 4.48 34.26 -7.63
C ILE A 248 4.34 35.60 -6.90
N TRP A 249 3.10 36.04 -6.73
CA TRP A 249 2.78 37.18 -5.87
C TRP A 249 1.87 36.74 -4.74
N LYS A 250 2.35 36.88 -3.49
CA LYS A 250 1.58 36.65 -2.27
C LYS A 250 1.14 37.97 -1.67
N THR A 251 -0.15 38.11 -1.40
CA THR A 251 -0.71 39.34 -0.84
C THR A 251 -1.92 39.05 0.07
N ALA A 252 -2.03 39.83 1.16
CA ALA A 252 -3.21 39.81 2.01
C ALA A 252 -4.31 40.77 1.50
N SER A 253 -3.98 41.66 0.53
CA SER A 253 -4.96 42.56 -0.10
C SER A 253 -5.53 41.89 -1.36
N TRP A 254 -6.75 42.24 -1.69
CA TRP A 254 -7.46 41.79 -2.88
C TRP A 254 -7.45 42.89 -3.92
N PRO A 255 -6.54 42.88 -4.90
CA PRO A 255 -6.51 43.93 -5.92
C PRO A 255 -7.76 43.84 -6.80
N ASP A 256 -8.60 44.86 -6.78
CA ASP A 256 -9.84 44.91 -7.59
C ASP A 256 -9.58 44.67 -9.07
N ALA A 257 -8.43 45.12 -9.56
CA ALA A 257 -8.03 44.89 -10.95
C ALA A 257 -7.89 43.38 -11.29
N LEU A 258 -7.43 42.53 -10.35
CA LEU A 258 -7.30 41.06 -10.58
C LEU A 258 -8.62 40.34 -10.48
N THR A 259 -9.65 40.90 -9.86
CA THR A 259 -10.96 40.23 -9.79
C THR A 259 -11.64 40.13 -11.15
N LYS A 260 -11.27 40.99 -12.10
CA LYS A 260 -11.81 41.03 -13.45
C LYS A 260 -10.95 40.32 -14.52
N VAL A 261 -9.75 39.88 -14.14
CA VAL A 261 -8.84 39.15 -15.04
C VAL A 261 -9.14 37.67 -14.96
N ASN A 262 -9.26 36.98 -16.07
CA ASN A 262 -9.44 35.51 -16.09
C ASN A 262 -8.08 34.81 -16.17
N GLU A 263 -8.05 33.53 -15.79
CA GLU A 263 -6.88 32.67 -16.03
C GLU A 263 -6.61 32.62 -17.55
N GLY A 264 -5.37 32.84 -17.92
CA GLY A 264 -4.92 33.01 -19.32
C GLY A 264 -4.85 34.47 -19.81
N ASP A 265 -5.48 35.42 -19.14
CA ASP A 265 -5.40 36.85 -19.53
C ASP A 265 -4.03 37.43 -19.16
N SER A 266 -3.51 38.29 -20.03
CA SER A 266 -2.24 38.99 -19.82
C SER A 266 -2.46 40.33 -19.10
N ILE A 267 -1.59 40.62 -18.14
CA ILE A 267 -1.56 41.88 -17.39
C ILE A 267 -0.15 42.46 -17.36
N VAL A 268 -0.05 43.76 -17.18
CA VAL A 268 1.24 44.41 -16.90
C VAL A 268 1.37 44.61 -15.39
N LEU A 269 2.39 43.99 -14.81
CA LEU A 269 2.66 44.01 -13.38
C LEU A 269 3.99 44.68 -13.09
N LYS A 270 3.98 45.70 -12.25
CA LYS A 270 5.19 46.29 -11.65
C LYS A 270 5.41 45.68 -10.28
N GLY A 271 6.63 45.26 -9.99
CA GLY A 271 6.95 44.66 -8.69
C GLY A 271 8.44 44.73 -8.38
N THR A 272 8.82 44.16 -7.24
CA THR A 272 10.21 43.98 -6.84
C THR A 272 10.44 42.47 -6.62
N ILE A 273 11.51 41.94 -7.16
CA ILE A 273 11.92 40.57 -6.95
C ILE A 273 12.33 40.42 -5.48
N LYS A 274 11.59 39.60 -4.73
CA LYS A 274 11.81 39.37 -3.30
C LYS A 274 12.73 38.22 -3.05
N GLU A 275 12.45 37.08 -3.70
CA GLU A 275 13.17 35.81 -3.52
C GLU A 275 13.04 34.95 -4.75
N HIS A 276 13.99 34.03 -4.89
CA HIS A 276 13.94 32.91 -5.82
C HIS A 276 13.66 31.64 -5.02
N ASN A 277 12.63 30.90 -5.37
CA ASN A 277 12.33 29.61 -4.72
C ASN A 277 12.02 28.54 -5.76
N GLU A 278 11.99 27.31 -5.29
CA GLU A 278 11.59 26.16 -6.11
C GLU A 278 10.39 25.48 -5.44
N TYR A 279 9.38 25.19 -6.23
CA TYR A 279 8.20 24.48 -5.76
C TYR A 279 7.85 23.36 -6.73
N LYS A 280 7.90 22.12 -6.25
CA LYS A 280 7.63 20.89 -7.05
C LYS A 280 8.47 20.81 -8.34
N GLY A 281 9.75 21.15 -8.27
CA GLY A 281 10.67 21.14 -9.40
C GLY A 281 10.56 22.35 -10.34
N CYS A 282 9.66 23.30 -10.06
CA CYS A 282 9.50 24.51 -10.85
C CYS A 282 10.17 25.69 -10.15
N LYS A 283 11.16 26.31 -10.80
CA LYS A 283 11.81 27.53 -10.32
C LYS A 283 10.86 28.73 -10.47
N GLN A 284 10.70 29.47 -9.40
CA GLN A 284 9.74 30.58 -9.31
C GLN A 284 10.40 31.82 -8.77
N THR A 285 10.09 32.98 -9.38
CA THR A 285 10.52 34.29 -8.92
C THR A 285 9.38 34.93 -8.13
N VAL A 286 9.58 35.16 -6.84
CA VAL A 286 8.56 35.74 -5.97
C VAL A 286 8.64 37.27 -6.03
N LEU A 287 7.51 37.87 -6.38
CA LEU A 287 7.35 39.33 -6.45
C LEU A 287 6.70 39.89 -5.18
N THR A 288 7.09 41.10 -4.84
CA THR A 288 6.51 41.88 -3.74
C THR A 288 6.25 43.31 -4.16
N ARG A 289 5.42 44.04 -3.39
CA ARG A 289 5.04 45.44 -3.65
C ARG A 289 4.48 45.60 -5.06
N CYS A 290 3.73 44.60 -5.52
CA CYS A 290 3.21 44.61 -6.87
C CYS A 290 2.09 45.64 -7.05
N LYS A 291 2.08 46.25 -8.24
CA LYS A 291 1.01 47.11 -8.73
C LYS A 291 0.67 46.73 -10.16
N ILE A 292 -0.61 46.61 -10.46
CA ILE A 292 -1.08 46.39 -11.82
C ILE A 292 -1.04 47.73 -12.54
N VAL A 293 -0.46 47.72 -13.73
CA VAL A 293 -0.44 48.88 -14.64
C VAL A 293 -1.52 48.60 -15.67
N ALA A 294 -2.52 49.44 -15.73
CA ALA A 294 -3.67 49.30 -16.62
C ALA A 294 -3.27 49.37 -18.10
#